data_ce69a94d999b3df763202ca6ee259c61
#
_entry.id   ce69a94d999b3df763202ca6ee259c61
#
_cell.length_a   1.000
_cell.length_b   1.000
_cell.length_c   1.000
_cell.angle_alpha   90.00
_cell.angle_beta   90.00
_cell.angle_gamma   90.00
#
_symmetry.space_group_name_H-M   'P 1'
#
loop_
_entity.id
_entity.type
_entity.pdbx_description
1 polymer ?
#
loop_
_entity_poly.entity_id
_entity_poly.type
_entity_poly.pdbx_seq_one_letter_code
_entity_poly.pdbx_strand_id
1 'polypeptide(L)'
;RVLLILIGLTMFFSSCRWSSVPWWTDGQSDKGEKIFRYDRLVDEFVSLNSFTSLQRMNTEYPAATRLLIEEVLAIGAVQEPRIEQRLREYYLDSTMQVLLEDVHDEYTDLNVEEAEISSVFEQVKKADPSFRIPFMYTQISGLNQSIVVGDSLLGISLDKYLGRDYPLYRKYYHDYQRRVMDRSWLVSDALFYYLSHEYPLPDDKVHTLLDYIADYGKIHWVIAHCRNISLE
;
A
#
# COMPACT_ATOMS: atom_id res chain seq x y z
N ARG A 1 -32.16 43.53 -33.49
CA ARG A 1 -30.89 43.63 -32.73
C ARG A 1 -30.94 42.94 -31.38
N VAL A 2 -32.12 42.64 -30.83
CA VAL A 2 -32.27 41.94 -29.52
C VAL A 2 -32.16 40.41 -29.68
N LEU A 3 -32.43 39.85 -30.85
CA LEU A 3 -32.41 38.42 -31.13
C LEU A 3 -30.98 37.82 -31.22
N LEU A 4 -29.98 38.65 -31.55
CA LEU A 4 -28.58 38.24 -31.65
C LEU A 4 -27.83 38.19 -30.29
N ILE A 5 -28.39 38.81 -29.27
CA ILE A 5 -27.81 38.78 -27.90
C ILE A 5 -28.24 37.54 -27.13
N LEU A 6 -29.36 36.92 -27.46
CA LEU A 6 -29.88 35.70 -26.81
C LEU A 6 -29.14 34.43 -27.26
N ILE A 7 -28.52 34.42 -28.45
CA ILE A 7 -27.76 33.27 -28.96
C ILE A 7 -26.34 33.22 -28.39
N GLY A 8 -25.80 34.35 -27.91
CA GLY A 8 -24.47 34.39 -27.29
C GLY A 8 -24.38 33.88 -25.86
N LEU A 9 -25.50 33.68 -25.16
CA LEU A 9 -25.51 33.32 -23.73
C LEU A 9 -25.70 31.83 -23.44
N THR A 10 -25.87 30.99 -24.47
CA THR A 10 -26.10 29.54 -24.31
C THR A 10 -24.86 28.67 -24.47
N MET A 11 -23.68 29.27 -24.71
CA MET A 11 -22.44 28.54 -24.98
C MET A 11 -21.48 28.38 -23.77
N PHE A 12 -21.90 28.78 -22.57
CA PHE A 12 -21.01 28.72 -21.38
C PHE A 12 -21.37 27.68 -20.33
N PHE A 13 -22.22 26.71 -20.63
CA PHE A 13 -22.39 25.54 -19.77
C PHE A 13 -21.79 24.28 -20.38
N SER A 14 -20.55 24.36 -20.89
CA SER A 14 -19.71 23.17 -20.95
C SER A 14 -19.30 22.84 -19.51
N SER A 15 -20.20 22.16 -18.81
CA SER A 15 -19.89 21.47 -17.57
C SER A 15 -18.70 20.55 -17.85
N CYS A 16 -17.49 21.00 -17.48
CA CYS A 16 -16.39 20.09 -17.25
C CYS A 16 -16.88 19.08 -16.23
N ARG A 17 -17.34 17.91 -16.69
CA ARG A 17 -17.36 16.72 -15.87
C ARG A 17 -15.89 16.51 -15.47
N TRP A 18 -15.53 16.98 -14.30
CA TRP A 18 -14.35 16.53 -13.62
C TRP A 18 -14.55 15.02 -13.41
N SER A 19 -14.04 14.23 -14.32
CA SER A 19 -13.89 12.82 -14.07
C SER A 19 -12.88 12.72 -12.95
N SER A 20 -13.32 12.24 -11.81
CA SER A 20 -12.46 11.88 -10.69
C SER A 20 -11.70 10.59 -11.06
N VAL A 21 -10.97 10.61 -12.17
CA VAL A 21 -9.96 9.59 -12.45
C VAL A 21 -8.84 9.88 -11.47
N PRO A 22 -8.50 8.96 -10.58
CA PRO A 22 -7.41 9.15 -9.67
C PRO A 22 -6.15 9.48 -10.47
N TRP A 23 -5.43 10.56 -10.09
CA TRP A 23 -4.23 11.07 -10.79
C TRP A 23 -3.11 10.04 -10.97
N TRP A 24 -3.13 8.95 -10.20
CA TRP A 24 -2.19 7.82 -10.35
C TRP A 24 -2.54 6.85 -11.50
N THR A 25 -3.68 7.00 -12.18
CA THR A 25 -4.05 6.15 -13.33
C THR A 25 -3.57 6.69 -14.67
N ASP A 26 -3.14 7.95 -14.74
CA ASP A 26 -2.80 8.62 -16.01
C ASP A 26 -1.41 8.26 -16.57
N GLY A 27 -0.60 7.47 -15.86
CA GLY A 27 0.75 7.13 -16.28
C GLY A 27 1.08 5.63 -16.35
N GLN A 28 0.17 4.71 -16.00
CA GLN A 28 0.50 3.30 -15.81
C GLN A 28 -0.34 2.30 -16.62
N SER A 29 -0.93 2.69 -17.73
CA SER A 29 -1.81 1.79 -18.49
C SER A 29 -1.10 0.71 -19.31
N ASP A 30 0.23 0.53 -19.21
CA ASP A 30 0.90 -0.42 -20.13
C ASP A 30 2.17 -1.14 -19.59
N LYS A 31 2.38 -1.17 -18.27
CA LYS A 31 3.43 -2.04 -17.68
C LYS A 31 2.80 -2.80 -16.54
N GLY A 32 2.76 -4.12 -16.66
CA GLY A 32 2.15 -5.04 -15.69
C GLY A 32 2.37 -4.64 -14.23
N GLU A 33 1.41 -4.97 -13.41
CA GLU A 33 1.20 -4.59 -12.02
C GLU A 33 2.47 -4.69 -11.17
N LYS A 34 3.26 -3.64 -11.15
CA LYS A 34 4.57 -3.63 -10.51
C LYS A 34 4.48 -3.09 -9.09
N ILE A 35 5.14 -3.78 -8.15
CA ILE A 35 5.30 -3.25 -6.78
C ILE A 35 6.33 -2.11 -6.83
N PHE A 36 5.86 -0.88 -6.60
CA PHE A 36 6.74 0.28 -6.60
C PHE A 36 7.58 0.35 -5.31
N ARG A 37 8.90 0.46 -5.46
CA ARG A 37 9.85 0.55 -4.35
C ARG A 37 9.88 1.95 -3.74
N TYR A 38 8.76 2.32 -3.07
CA TYR A 38 8.64 3.61 -2.40
C TYR A 38 9.57 3.70 -1.18
N ASP A 39 9.89 2.57 -0.52
CA ASP A 39 10.92 2.45 0.51
C ASP A 39 12.27 3.03 0.06
N ARG A 40 12.70 2.73 -1.17
CA ARG A 40 13.96 3.26 -1.74
C ARG A 40 13.88 4.75 -2.03
N LEU A 41 12.72 5.25 -2.44
CA LEU A 41 12.51 6.68 -2.67
C LEU A 41 12.62 7.47 -1.37
N VAL A 42 12.06 6.93 -0.28
CA VAL A 42 12.19 7.51 1.07
C VAL A 42 13.64 7.46 1.56
N ASP A 43 14.31 6.32 1.40
CA ASP A 43 15.72 6.18 1.78
C ASP A 43 16.62 7.16 1.02
N GLU A 44 16.44 7.31 -0.28
CA GLU A 44 17.18 8.28 -1.09
C GLU A 44 16.97 9.73 -0.60
N PHE A 45 15.73 10.08 -0.22
CA PHE A 45 15.45 11.39 0.38
C PHE A 45 16.18 11.55 1.73
N VAL A 46 16.11 10.55 2.60
CA VAL A 46 16.66 10.62 3.95
C VAL A 46 18.19 10.63 3.95
N SER A 47 18.78 9.65 3.25
CA SER A 47 20.23 9.37 3.28
C SER A 47 21.03 10.37 2.43
N LEU A 48 20.49 10.74 1.25
CA LEU A 48 21.19 11.65 0.31
C LEU A 48 20.65 13.08 0.36
N ASN A 49 19.66 13.38 1.18
CA ASN A 49 18.94 14.66 1.19
C ASN A 49 18.44 15.08 -0.21
N SER A 50 17.96 14.10 -0.98
CA SER A 50 17.55 14.27 -2.38
C SER A 50 16.27 15.09 -2.48
N PHE A 51 16.38 16.33 -2.97
CA PHE A 51 15.22 17.16 -3.25
C PHE A 51 14.32 16.54 -4.35
N THR A 52 14.92 15.88 -5.32
CA THR A 52 14.19 15.18 -6.39
C THR A 52 13.31 14.07 -5.83
N SER A 53 13.82 13.26 -4.89
CA SER A 53 13.06 12.18 -4.26
C SER A 53 11.91 12.73 -3.41
N LEU A 54 12.16 13.81 -2.64
CA LEU A 54 11.12 14.52 -1.92
C LEU A 54 10.03 15.08 -2.85
N GLN A 55 10.42 15.70 -3.95
CA GLN A 55 9.47 16.20 -4.95
C GLN A 55 8.62 15.06 -5.52
N ARG A 56 9.22 13.93 -5.87
CA ARG A 56 8.50 12.76 -6.36
C ARG A 56 7.54 12.20 -5.31
N MET A 57 7.95 12.09 -4.06
CA MET A 57 7.07 11.69 -2.95
C MET A 57 5.82 12.57 -2.90
N ASN A 58 5.98 13.88 -3.03
CA ASN A 58 4.88 14.84 -2.90
C ASN A 58 4.01 14.98 -4.15
N THR A 59 4.56 14.74 -5.36
CA THR A 59 3.86 14.97 -6.63
C THR A 59 3.41 13.70 -7.33
N GLU A 60 4.22 12.63 -7.29
CA GLU A 60 3.90 11.35 -7.94
C GLU A 60 3.19 10.37 -7.00
N TYR A 61 3.50 10.45 -5.69
CA TYR A 61 3.01 9.49 -4.69
C TYR A 61 2.38 10.17 -3.44
N PRO A 62 1.58 11.24 -3.58
CA PRO A 62 1.09 12.00 -2.41
C PRO A 62 0.20 11.18 -1.48
N ALA A 63 -0.55 10.18 -1.99
CA ALA A 63 -1.38 9.34 -1.15
C ALA A 63 -0.54 8.37 -0.30
N ALA A 64 0.48 7.72 -0.89
CA ALA A 64 1.43 6.88 -0.15
C ALA A 64 2.21 7.70 0.88
N THR A 65 2.67 8.91 0.50
CA THR A 65 3.38 9.83 1.40
C THR A 65 2.50 10.24 2.59
N ARG A 66 1.23 10.55 2.34
CA ARG A 66 0.28 10.89 3.40
C ARG A 66 0.06 9.72 4.34
N LEU A 67 -0.26 8.52 3.82
CA LEU A 67 -0.47 7.33 4.62
C LEU A 67 0.76 7.00 5.47
N LEU A 68 1.97 7.08 4.88
CA LEU A 68 3.20 6.86 5.63
C LEU A 68 3.34 7.83 6.80
N ILE A 69 3.19 9.14 6.57
CA ILE A 69 3.43 10.19 7.57
C ILE A 69 2.34 10.22 8.65
N GLU A 70 1.06 10.20 8.23
CA GLU A 70 -0.08 10.44 9.11
C GLU A 70 -0.54 9.19 9.84
N GLU A 71 -0.57 8.03 9.15
CA GLU A 71 -1.16 6.81 9.69
C GLU A 71 -0.11 5.79 10.14
N VAL A 72 0.95 5.58 9.36
CA VAL A 72 1.95 4.54 9.64
C VAL A 72 2.95 5.00 10.68
N LEU A 73 3.60 6.15 10.46
CA LEU A 73 4.59 6.72 11.38
C LEU A 73 3.95 7.60 12.44
N ALA A 74 2.77 8.14 12.18
CA ALA A 74 2.01 9.03 13.05
C ALA A 74 2.85 10.22 13.58
N ILE A 75 3.70 10.81 12.71
CA ILE A 75 4.62 11.88 13.08
C ILE A 75 4.07 13.29 12.86
N GLY A 76 2.86 13.42 12.32
CA GLY A 76 2.17 14.68 12.09
C GLY A 76 1.33 14.64 10.81
N ALA A 77 0.76 15.78 10.41
CA ALA A 77 0.04 15.92 9.14
C ALA A 77 0.98 16.38 8.02
N VAL A 78 0.77 15.91 6.78
CA VAL A 78 1.65 16.28 5.65
C VAL A 78 1.71 17.78 5.35
N GLN A 79 0.70 18.55 5.78
CA GLN A 79 0.66 20.00 5.61
C GLN A 79 1.37 20.77 6.73
N GLU A 80 1.85 20.08 7.78
CA GLU A 80 2.51 20.76 8.89
C GLU A 80 3.87 21.35 8.47
N PRO A 81 4.19 22.56 8.94
CA PRO A 81 5.53 23.10 8.76
C PRO A 81 6.59 22.14 9.33
N ARG A 82 7.64 21.88 8.57
CA ARG A 82 8.76 21.02 8.94
C ARG A 82 8.42 19.50 8.99
N ILE A 83 7.33 19.05 8.40
CA ILE A 83 7.02 17.62 8.37
C ILE A 83 8.13 16.82 7.67
N GLU A 84 8.72 17.37 6.62
CA GLU A 84 9.86 16.79 5.90
C GLU A 84 11.08 16.62 6.80
N GLN A 85 11.37 17.61 7.66
CA GLN A 85 12.43 17.52 8.65
C GLN A 85 12.14 16.43 9.68
N ARG A 86 10.90 16.33 10.21
CA ARG A 86 10.50 15.27 11.15
C ARG A 86 10.59 13.89 10.51
N LEU A 87 10.17 13.74 9.27
CA LEU A 87 10.28 12.49 8.53
C LEU A 87 11.74 12.07 8.43
N ARG A 88 12.62 13.01 8.07
CA ARG A 88 14.06 12.76 8.01
C ARG A 88 14.66 12.42 9.37
N GLU A 89 14.34 13.19 10.42
CA GLU A 89 14.82 12.92 11.79
C GLU A 89 14.36 11.53 12.27
N TYR A 90 13.12 11.12 11.96
CA TYR A 90 12.61 9.80 12.30
C TYR A 90 13.46 8.68 11.69
N TYR A 91 13.75 8.76 10.40
CA TYR A 91 14.54 7.74 9.72
C TYR A 91 16.06 7.81 10.00
N LEU A 92 16.57 8.96 10.45
CA LEU A 92 17.97 9.10 10.88
C LEU A 92 18.26 8.52 12.27
N ASP A 93 17.22 8.07 13.01
CA ASP A 93 17.44 7.30 14.24
C ASP A 93 18.26 6.04 13.94
N SER A 94 19.17 5.71 14.84
CA SER A 94 20.11 4.60 14.66
C SER A 94 19.43 3.25 14.44
N THR A 95 18.28 3.00 15.08
CA THR A 95 17.51 1.77 14.90
C THR A 95 16.86 1.73 13.52
N MET A 96 16.35 2.87 13.05
CA MET A 96 15.76 2.99 11.73
C MET A 96 16.80 2.82 10.62
N GLN A 97 18.02 3.33 10.82
CA GLN A 97 19.11 3.15 9.85
C GLN A 97 19.51 1.68 9.71
N VAL A 98 19.57 0.93 10.81
CA VAL A 98 19.78 -0.53 10.76
C VAL A 98 18.64 -1.23 10.04
N LEU A 99 17.38 -0.84 10.28
CA LEU A 99 16.23 -1.42 9.58
C LEU A 99 16.29 -1.14 8.08
N LEU A 100 16.65 0.07 7.67
CA LEU A 100 16.79 0.43 6.25
C LEU A 100 17.86 -0.42 5.57
N GLU A 101 19.05 -0.58 6.20
CA GLU A 101 20.14 -1.38 5.68
C GLU A 101 19.74 -2.86 5.55
N ASP A 102 19.19 -3.46 6.62
CA ASP A 102 18.76 -4.86 6.64
C ASP A 102 17.65 -5.15 5.60
N VAL A 103 16.71 -4.22 5.41
CA VAL A 103 15.68 -4.33 4.36
C VAL A 103 16.28 -4.20 2.98
N HIS A 104 17.25 -3.30 2.79
CA HIS A 104 17.94 -3.13 1.51
C HIS A 104 18.65 -4.42 1.10
N ASP A 105 19.33 -5.07 2.05
CA ASP A 105 20.08 -6.30 1.82
C ASP A 105 19.17 -7.50 1.56
N GLU A 106 18.08 -7.65 2.33
CA GLU A 106 17.13 -8.77 2.17
C GLU A 106 16.30 -8.64 0.89
N TYR A 107 15.87 -7.41 0.54
CA TYR A 107 14.95 -7.16 -0.56
C TYR A 107 15.61 -6.47 -1.74
N THR A 108 16.64 -7.10 -2.31
CA THR A 108 17.29 -6.62 -3.55
C THR A 108 16.30 -6.53 -4.71
N ASP A 109 15.34 -7.47 -4.77
CA ASP A 109 14.18 -7.45 -5.67
C ASP A 109 12.95 -8.09 -5.03
N LEU A 110 11.80 -7.94 -5.69
CA LEU A 110 10.50 -8.47 -5.29
C LEU A 110 9.82 -9.22 -6.46
N ASN A 111 10.60 -9.73 -7.40
CA ASN A 111 10.07 -10.32 -8.63
C ASN A 111 9.15 -11.52 -8.37
N VAL A 112 9.45 -12.33 -7.35
CA VAL A 112 8.63 -13.49 -6.98
C VAL A 112 7.32 -13.05 -6.35
N GLU A 113 7.39 -12.15 -5.36
CA GLU A 113 6.23 -11.62 -4.66
C GLU A 113 5.30 -10.87 -5.62
N GLU A 114 5.87 -10.06 -6.51
CA GLU A 114 5.16 -9.34 -7.55
C GLU A 114 4.41 -10.28 -8.49
N ALA A 115 5.08 -11.31 -8.99
CA ALA A 115 4.47 -12.28 -9.89
C ALA A 115 3.33 -13.06 -9.21
N GLU A 116 3.51 -13.46 -7.96
CA GLU A 116 2.48 -14.17 -7.20
C GLU A 116 1.25 -13.30 -6.92
N ILE A 117 1.44 -12.08 -6.41
CA ILE A 117 0.35 -11.16 -6.10
C ILE A 117 -0.42 -10.81 -7.39
N SER A 118 0.28 -10.44 -8.45
CA SER A 118 -0.33 -10.09 -9.74
C SER A 118 -1.13 -11.25 -10.31
N SER A 119 -0.61 -12.48 -10.24
CA SER A 119 -1.31 -13.68 -10.70
C SER A 119 -2.63 -13.90 -9.95
N VAL A 120 -2.66 -13.70 -8.64
CA VAL A 120 -3.89 -13.82 -7.83
C VAL A 120 -4.88 -12.73 -8.19
N PHE A 121 -4.45 -11.46 -8.27
CA PHE A 121 -5.32 -10.35 -8.62
C PHE A 121 -5.92 -10.49 -10.02
N GLU A 122 -5.16 -10.98 -11.01
CA GLU A 122 -5.69 -11.28 -12.32
C GLU A 122 -6.76 -12.38 -12.28
N GLN A 123 -6.59 -13.43 -11.47
CA GLN A 123 -7.58 -14.48 -11.32
C GLN A 123 -8.85 -13.97 -10.65
N VAL A 124 -8.72 -13.15 -9.58
CA VAL A 124 -9.86 -12.50 -8.93
C VAL A 124 -10.58 -11.60 -9.92
N LYS A 125 -9.87 -10.79 -10.71
CA LYS A 125 -10.46 -9.90 -11.72
C LYS A 125 -11.18 -10.64 -12.84
N LYS A 126 -10.72 -11.84 -13.21
CA LYS A 126 -11.45 -12.72 -14.16
C LYS A 126 -12.75 -13.24 -13.57
N ALA A 127 -12.78 -13.54 -12.27
CA ALA A 127 -13.96 -14.00 -11.55
C ALA A 127 -14.94 -12.84 -11.26
N ASP A 128 -14.41 -11.68 -10.89
CA ASP A 128 -15.14 -10.45 -10.62
C ASP A 128 -14.58 -9.28 -11.44
N PRO A 129 -15.17 -8.95 -12.60
CA PRO A 129 -14.73 -7.84 -13.43
C PRO A 129 -14.80 -6.45 -12.76
N SER A 130 -15.54 -6.32 -11.66
CA SER A 130 -15.62 -5.08 -10.88
C SER A 130 -14.41 -4.88 -9.95
N PHE A 131 -13.66 -5.94 -9.66
CA PHE A 131 -12.47 -5.88 -8.82
C PHE A 131 -11.44 -4.90 -9.37
N ARG A 132 -10.92 -4.05 -8.50
CA ARG A 132 -9.87 -3.08 -8.84
C ARG A 132 -8.55 -3.54 -8.28
N ILE A 133 -7.58 -3.71 -9.17
CA ILE A 133 -6.21 -4.00 -8.78
C ILE A 133 -5.60 -2.74 -8.17
N PRO A 134 -5.01 -2.81 -6.97
CA PRO A 134 -4.45 -1.64 -6.31
C PRO A 134 -3.14 -1.18 -6.93
N PHE A 135 -2.81 0.09 -6.74
CA PHE A 135 -1.43 0.51 -6.82
C PHE A 135 -0.65 -0.06 -5.63
N MET A 136 0.35 -0.91 -5.92
CA MET A 136 1.16 -1.58 -4.91
C MET A 136 2.48 -0.84 -4.67
N TYR A 137 2.84 -0.64 -3.43
CA TYR A 137 4.11 0.00 -3.06
C TYR A 137 4.69 -0.59 -1.78
N THR A 138 6.01 -0.47 -1.62
CA THR A 138 6.72 -0.86 -0.41
C THR A 138 7.04 0.34 0.46
N GLN A 139 7.14 0.11 1.78
CA GLN A 139 7.53 1.13 2.76
C GLN A 139 8.31 0.51 3.92
N ILE A 140 8.87 1.35 4.78
CA ILE A 140 9.46 0.98 6.07
C ILE A 140 8.63 1.63 7.16
N SER A 141 7.98 0.84 7.99
CA SER A 141 7.02 1.31 8.98
C SER A 141 7.61 1.60 10.37
N GLY A 142 8.87 1.28 10.59
CA GLY A 142 9.45 1.28 11.93
C GLY A 142 8.81 0.22 12.82
N LEU A 143 8.46 -0.92 12.27
CA LEU A 143 7.79 -2.06 12.91
C LEU A 143 6.33 -1.79 13.34
N ASN A 144 5.71 -0.70 12.91
CA ASN A 144 4.35 -0.34 13.33
C ASN A 144 3.27 -1.21 12.65
N GLN A 145 3.25 -1.23 11.32
CA GLN A 145 2.20 -1.91 10.53
C GLN A 145 2.83 -2.78 9.46
N SER A 146 2.25 -3.96 9.19
CA SER A 146 2.73 -4.85 8.12
C SER A 146 2.16 -4.48 6.76
N ILE A 147 0.86 -4.31 6.69
CA ILE A 147 0.13 -3.98 5.45
C ILE A 147 -0.74 -2.76 5.71
N VAL A 148 -0.78 -1.86 4.75
CA VAL A 148 -1.64 -0.67 4.75
C VAL A 148 -2.52 -0.72 3.52
N VAL A 149 -3.83 -0.67 3.72
CA VAL A 149 -4.81 -0.67 2.64
C VAL A 149 -5.52 0.67 2.63
N GLY A 150 -5.61 1.27 1.46
CA GLY A 150 -6.37 2.50 1.21
C GLY A 150 -7.19 2.36 -0.06
N ASP A 151 -7.91 3.42 -0.47
CA ASP A 151 -8.68 3.43 -1.71
C ASP A 151 -7.78 3.12 -2.91
N SER A 152 -7.86 1.87 -3.40
CA SER A 152 -7.02 1.36 -4.50
C SER A 152 -5.50 1.44 -4.23
N LEU A 153 -5.08 1.37 -2.97
CA LEU A 153 -3.68 1.39 -2.54
C LEU A 153 -3.38 0.18 -1.66
N LEU A 154 -2.21 -0.42 -1.86
CA LEU A 154 -1.69 -1.51 -1.06
C LEU A 154 -0.23 -1.24 -0.71
N GLY A 155 0.02 -0.80 0.53
CA GLY A 155 1.34 -0.56 1.07
C GLY A 155 1.86 -1.78 1.83
N ILE A 156 3.07 -2.22 1.52
CA ILE A 156 3.73 -3.38 2.12
C ILE A 156 4.95 -2.91 2.91
N SER A 157 4.94 -3.12 4.22
CA SER A 157 6.05 -2.73 5.09
C SER A 157 7.07 -3.85 5.16
N LEU A 158 8.17 -3.71 4.42
CA LEU A 158 9.18 -4.76 4.29
C LEU A 158 9.90 -5.08 5.60
N ASP A 159 10.04 -4.09 6.48
CA ASP A 159 10.61 -4.21 7.82
C ASP A 159 9.81 -5.13 8.77
N LYS A 160 8.65 -5.62 8.35
CA LYS A 160 7.85 -6.61 9.10
C LYS A 160 8.12 -8.06 8.71
N TYR A 161 8.96 -8.30 7.70
CA TYR A 161 9.18 -9.63 7.11
C TYR A 161 10.67 -9.99 6.95
N LEU A 162 11.52 -9.55 7.90
CA LEU A 162 12.98 -9.81 7.94
C LEU A 162 13.36 -11.17 8.54
N GLY A 163 12.36 -12.00 8.84
CA GLY A 163 12.58 -13.34 9.41
C GLY A 163 12.30 -13.43 10.90
N ARG A 164 11.72 -14.55 11.32
CA ARG A 164 11.28 -14.84 12.69
C ARG A 164 12.32 -14.49 13.76
N ASP A 165 13.58 -14.72 13.45
CA ASP A 165 14.68 -14.58 14.41
C ASP A 165 15.41 -13.23 14.35
N TYR A 166 14.86 -12.28 13.57
CA TYR A 166 15.42 -10.94 13.47
C TYR A 166 15.58 -10.28 14.85
N PRO A 167 16.76 -9.69 15.17
CA PRO A 167 17.08 -9.25 16.53
C PRO A 167 16.08 -8.27 17.14
N LEU A 168 15.58 -7.29 16.36
CA LEU A 168 14.59 -6.32 16.86
C LEU A 168 13.24 -6.99 17.13
N TYR A 169 12.86 -8.02 16.38
CA TYR A 169 11.63 -8.74 16.64
C TYR A 169 11.68 -9.48 17.98
N ARG A 170 12.82 -10.09 18.32
CA ARG A 170 13.01 -10.74 19.63
C ARG A 170 12.86 -9.75 20.78
N LYS A 171 13.19 -8.48 20.57
CA LYS A 171 13.09 -7.43 21.58
C LYS A 171 11.65 -6.94 21.78
N TYR A 172 10.86 -6.85 20.70
CA TYR A 172 9.57 -6.16 20.72
C TYR A 172 8.34 -7.07 20.56
N TYR A 173 8.51 -8.31 20.08
CA TYR A 173 7.41 -9.21 19.76
C TYR A 173 7.52 -10.55 20.48
N HIS A 174 6.36 -11.10 20.85
CA HIS A 174 6.26 -12.46 21.39
C HIS A 174 6.53 -13.51 20.30
N ASP A 175 6.91 -14.74 20.70
CA ASP A 175 7.25 -15.82 19.76
C ASP A 175 6.11 -16.13 18.77
N TYR A 176 4.86 -16.15 19.24
CA TYR A 176 3.72 -16.42 18.36
C TYR A 176 3.51 -15.35 17.27
N GLN A 177 3.83 -14.07 17.56
CA GLN A 177 3.75 -12.98 16.60
C GLN A 177 4.86 -13.09 15.55
N ARG A 178 6.07 -13.45 15.99
CA ARG A 178 7.24 -13.53 15.12
C ARG A 178 7.14 -14.66 14.09
N ARG A 179 6.29 -15.68 14.32
CA ARG A 179 6.11 -16.83 13.41
C ARG A 179 5.65 -16.43 12.02
N VAL A 180 4.94 -15.32 11.90
CA VAL A 180 4.41 -14.80 10.63
C VAL A 180 5.20 -13.59 10.12
N MET A 181 6.30 -13.22 10.77
CA MET A 181 7.16 -12.09 10.40
C MET A 181 8.35 -12.56 9.54
N ASP A 182 8.05 -13.34 8.53
CA ASP A 182 9.01 -13.92 7.59
C ASP A 182 8.58 -13.60 6.16
N ARG A 183 9.54 -13.47 5.23
CA ARG A 183 9.31 -13.13 3.82
C ARG A 183 8.27 -14.02 3.15
N SER A 184 8.17 -15.28 3.55
CA SER A 184 7.17 -16.24 3.03
C SER A 184 5.72 -15.85 3.32
N TRP A 185 5.47 -15.01 4.33
CA TRP A 185 4.13 -14.54 4.69
C TRP A 185 3.71 -13.26 3.96
N LEU A 186 4.67 -12.51 3.40
CA LEU A 186 4.43 -11.20 2.77
C LEU A 186 3.30 -11.25 1.74
N VAL A 187 3.35 -12.19 0.80
CA VAL A 187 2.33 -12.33 -0.25
C VAL A 187 0.97 -12.68 0.34
N SER A 188 0.93 -13.63 1.28
CA SER A 188 -0.32 -14.06 1.92
C SER A 188 -0.98 -12.91 2.68
N ASP A 189 -0.21 -12.13 3.43
CA ASP A 189 -0.71 -11.00 4.20
C ASP A 189 -1.19 -9.87 3.28
N ALA A 190 -0.41 -9.53 2.26
CA ALA A 190 -0.79 -8.50 1.29
C ALA A 190 -2.13 -8.83 0.62
N LEU A 191 -2.29 -10.07 0.14
CA LEU A 191 -3.52 -10.54 -0.47
C LEU A 191 -4.68 -10.58 0.54
N PHE A 192 -4.45 -11.09 1.74
CA PHE A 192 -5.48 -11.23 2.77
C PHE A 192 -6.06 -9.86 3.17
N TYR A 193 -5.21 -8.91 3.50
CA TYR A 193 -5.68 -7.59 3.93
C TYR A 193 -6.37 -6.83 2.81
N TYR A 194 -5.86 -6.91 1.58
CA TYR A 194 -6.49 -6.22 0.45
C TYR A 194 -7.83 -6.86 0.07
N LEU A 195 -7.91 -8.17 -0.05
CA LEU A 195 -9.17 -8.85 -0.38
C LEU A 195 -10.21 -8.70 0.75
N SER A 196 -9.81 -8.71 2.01
CA SER A 196 -10.72 -8.44 3.14
C SER A 196 -11.26 -7.01 3.13
N HIS A 197 -10.50 -6.05 2.60
CA HIS A 197 -10.95 -4.68 2.41
C HIS A 197 -11.93 -4.53 1.23
N GLU A 198 -11.64 -5.18 0.10
CA GLU A 198 -12.49 -5.12 -1.09
C GLU A 198 -13.80 -5.91 -0.94
N TYR A 199 -13.81 -6.96 -0.11
CA TYR A 199 -14.95 -7.83 0.14
C TYR A 199 -15.31 -7.87 1.63
N PRO A 200 -15.71 -6.73 2.24
CA PRO A 200 -16.05 -6.69 3.66
C PRO A 200 -17.36 -7.45 3.91
N LEU A 201 -17.54 -7.90 5.16
CA LEU A 201 -18.84 -8.39 5.60
C LEU A 201 -19.90 -7.29 5.44
N PRO A 202 -21.12 -7.61 4.94
CA PRO A 202 -22.18 -6.63 4.76
C PRO A 202 -22.60 -5.99 6.07
N ASP A 203 -22.79 -4.66 6.11
CA ASP A 203 -23.20 -3.88 7.29
C ASP A 203 -24.71 -4.01 7.61
N ASP A 204 -25.38 -5.05 7.11
CA ASP A 204 -26.83 -5.25 7.23
C ASP A 204 -27.29 -5.82 8.58
N LYS A 205 -26.36 -6.33 9.38
CA LYS A 205 -26.61 -6.94 10.70
C LYS A 205 -25.37 -6.91 11.61
N VAL A 206 -25.60 -7.15 12.89
CA VAL A 206 -24.51 -7.42 13.84
C VAL A 206 -23.88 -8.78 13.53
N HIS A 207 -22.58 -8.81 13.30
CA HIS A 207 -21.83 -10.02 13.00
C HIS A 207 -21.36 -10.72 14.29
N THR A 208 -21.45 -12.05 14.30
CA THR A 208 -20.89 -12.90 15.35
C THR A 208 -19.42 -13.21 15.05
N LEU A 209 -18.68 -13.72 16.05
CA LEU A 209 -17.33 -14.21 15.84
C LEU A 209 -17.27 -15.29 14.74
N LEU A 210 -18.32 -16.14 14.66
CA LEU A 210 -18.39 -17.18 13.62
C LEU A 210 -18.52 -16.60 12.22
N ASP A 211 -19.24 -15.48 12.03
CA ASP A 211 -19.34 -14.79 10.75
C ASP A 211 -17.96 -14.31 10.29
N TYR A 212 -17.16 -13.69 11.19
CA TYR A 212 -15.80 -13.28 10.89
C TYR A 212 -14.86 -14.45 10.58
N ILE A 213 -14.92 -15.54 11.37
CA ILE A 213 -14.11 -16.73 11.12
C ILE A 213 -14.43 -17.35 9.76
N ALA A 214 -15.73 -17.45 9.43
CA ALA A 214 -16.16 -17.99 8.14
C ALA A 214 -15.74 -17.09 6.97
N ASP A 215 -15.80 -15.78 7.13
CA ASP A 215 -15.42 -14.83 6.11
C ASP A 215 -13.91 -14.86 5.84
N TYR A 216 -13.11 -14.78 6.89
CA TYR A 216 -11.65 -14.92 6.77
C TYR A 216 -11.24 -16.27 6.18
N GLY A 217 -11.96 -17.35 6.54
CA GLY A 217 -11.77 -18.67 5.94
C GLY A 217 -12.02 -18.68 4.42
N LYS A 218 -13.03 -17.96 3.93
CA LYS A 218 -13.28 -17.81 2.48
C LYS A 218 -12.13 -17.06 1.80
N ILE A 219 -11.68 -15.95 2.37
CA ILE A 219 -10.55 -15.17 1.82
C ILE A 219 -9.30 -16.05 1.74
N HIS A 220 -8.94 -16.74 2.83
CA HIS A 220 -7.81 -17.66 2.82
C HIS A 220 -7.96 -18.79 1.81
N TRP A 221 -9.17 -19.33 1.65
CA TRP A 221 -9.43 -20.36 0.64
C TRP A 221 -9.20 -19.83 -0.78
N VAL A 222 -9.68 -18.64 -1.10
CA VAL A 222 -9.46 -17.98 -2.41
C VAL A 222 -7.96 -17.81 -2.67
N ILE A 223 -7.22 -17.27 -1.69
CA ILE A 223 -5.77 -17.05 -1.79
C ILE A 223 -5.05 -18.38 -2.04
N ALA A 224 -5.33 -19.41 -1.24
CA ALA A 224 -4.70 -20.70 -1.37
C ALA A 224 -5.03 -21.36 -2.72
N HIS A 225 -6.30 -21.28 -3.16
CA HIS A 225 -6.75 -21.82 -4.44
C HIS A 225 -6.04 -21.15 -5.62
N CYS A 226 -5.96 -19.81 -5.62
CA CYS A 226 -5.29 -19.06 -6.68
C CYS A 226 -3.78 -19.27 -6.71
N ARG A 227 -3.15 -19.52 -5.55
CA ARG A 227 -1.72 -19.81 -5.43
C ARG A 227 -1.38 -21.32 -5.60
N ASN A 228 -2.37 -22.19 -5.73
CA ASN A 228 -2.21 -23.65 -5.75
C ASN A 228 -1.46 -24.21 -4.53
N ILE A 229 -1.72 -23.68 -3.33
CA ILE A 229 -1.18 -24.15 -2.07
C ILE A 229 -2.27 -24.83 -1.25
N SER A 230 -1.90 -25.87 -0.46
CA SER A 230 -2.83 -26.50 0.48
C SER A 230 -3.01 -25.63 1.72
N LEU A 231 -4.25 -25.58 2.23
CA LEU A 231 -4.53 -25.04 3.56
C LEU A 231 -4.23 -26.19 4.56
N GLU A 232 -3.14 -26.06 5.30
CA GLU A 232 -2.80 -26.96 6.43
C GLU A 232 -3.30 -26.38 7.75
#